data_01c3a148fa63c50e3af361ccd9bcd07d
#
_entry.id   01c3a148fa63c50e3af361ccd9bcd07d
#
_cell.length_a   1.000
_cell.length_b   1.000
_cell.length_c   1.000
_cell.angle_alpha   90.00
_cell.angle_beta   90.00
_cell.angle_gamma   90.00
#
_symmetry.space_group_name_H-M   'P 1'
#
loop_
_entity.id
_entity.type
_entity.pdbx_description
1 polymer ?
#
loop_
_entity_poly.entity_id
_entity_poly.type
_entity_poly.pdbx_seq_one_letter_code
_entity_poly.pdbx_strand_id
1 'polypeptide(L)'
;NTLPSSRGDFVFVTYTFGLQTDKWGKMVSQTIMDVRRGGQGAEGRKVPVLFPKLVFLFDHDKHGKGQPHRDLFESAVYCQSQCQFPDLLSLTGDSTENDICDIYKRYGVATSPMGCRSYLTPYFERGGFHPADEHDKPITVGRGNCGVISLNLPLIYQRAKVDGKDFYELLDHYLTMCFNLHLRTRTFLCGKSASTHPLAYEQ
;
A
#
# COMPACT_ATOMS: atom_id res chain seq x y z
N ASN A 1 6.55 -3.24 17.64
CA ASN A 1 7.65 -3.07 16.67
C ASN A 1 8.95 -2.55 17.33
N THR A 2 9.36 -3.19 18.40
CA THR A 2 10.62 -2.87 19.09
C THR A 2 11.76 -3.83 18.74
N LEU A 3 11.46 -4.92 18.02
CA LEU A 3 12.46 -5.90 17.60
C LEU A 3 12.86 -5.62 16.15
N PRO A 4 14.13 -5.31 15.90
CA PRO A 4 14.64 -5.14 14.54
C PRO A 4 14.71 -6.49 13.82
N SER A 5 14.68 -6.44 12.48
CA SER A 5 15.00 -7.58 11.63
C SER A 5 16.49 -7.95 11.76
N SER A 6 16.88 -9.08 11.18
CA SER A 6 18.28 -9.50 11.12
C SER A 6 19.22 -8.49 10.43
N ARG A 7 18.67 -7.53 9.68
CA ARG A 7 19.40 -6.44 9.04
C ARG A 7 19.38 -5.14 9.84
N GLY A 8 18.78 -5.14 11.02
CA GLY A 8 18.62 -3.94 11.85
C GLY A 8 17.42 -3.06 11.51
N ASP A 9 16.64 -3.41 10.49
CA ASP A 9 15.43 -2.67 10.14
C ASP A 9 14.26 -3.07 11.02
N PHE A 10 13.37 -2.13 11.30
CA PHE A 10 12.11 -2.44 11.96
C PHE A 10 11.12 -3.04 10.95
N VAL A 11 10.38 -4.06 11.36
CA VAL A 11 9.33 -4.65 10.53
C VAL A 11 8.20 -3.64 10.32
N PHE A 12 7.93 -3.32 9.07
CA PHE A 12 6.79 -2.47 8.70
C PHE A 12 5.51 -3.30 8.71
N VAL A 13 4.68 -3.06 9.71
CA VAL A 13 3.33 -3.65 9.78
C VAL A 13 2.34 -2.58 9.38
N THR A 14 1.43 -2.92 8.47
CA THR A 14 0.34 -2.06 8.03
C THR A 14 -0.99 -2.69 8.40
N TYR A 15 -1.88 -1.91 9.03
CA TYR A 15 -3.26 -2.27 9.26
C TYR A 15 -4.17 -1.47 8.32
N THR A 16 -4.97 -2.17 7.54
CA THR A 16 -6.05 -1.59 6.73
C THR A 16 -7.39 -1.85 7.41
N PHE A 17 -8.24 -0.83 7.48
CA PHE A 17 -9.55 -0.89 8.15
C PHE A 17 -10.52 0.13 7.54
N GLY A 18 -11.77 0.13 7.99
CA GLY A 18 -12.78 1.10 7.58
C GLY A 18 -13.95 0.51 6.80
N LEU A 19 -13.74 -0.55 6.00
CA LEU A 19 -14.80 -1.13 5.15
C LEU A 19 -15.85 -1.92 5.94
N GLN A 20 -15.50 -2.48 7.09
CA GLN A 20 -16.45 -3.18 7.95
C GLN A 20 -17.24 -2.15 8.75
N THR A 21 -18.50 -1.98 8.39
CA THR A 21 -19.38 -0.94 8.93
C THR A 21 -20.49 -1.47 9.85
N ASP A 22 -20.47 -2.78 10.13
CA ASP A 22 -21.29 -3.36 11.18
C ASP A 22 -20.83 -2.87 12.57
N LYS A 23 -21.63 -3.17 13.61
CA LYS A 23 -21.36 -2.73 14.97
C LYS A 23 -19.92 -3.02 15.44
N TRP A 24 -19.42 -4.22 15.14
CA TRP A 24 -18.12 -4.65 15.62
C TRP A 24 -16.98 -4.03 14.80
N GLY A 25 -17.14 -3.96 13.49
CA GLY A 25 -16.17 -3.32 12.58
C GLY A 25 -16.00 -1.83 12.89
N LYS A 26 -17.10 -1.11 13.14
CA LYS A 26 -17.05 0.28 13.59
C LYS A 26 -16.35 0.43 14.94
N MET A 27 -16.67 -0.42 15.90
CA MET A 27 -16.04 -0.40 17.24
C MET A 27 -14.54 -0.63 17.13
N VAL A 28 -14.10 -1.63 16.35
CA VAL A 28 -12.68 -1.92 16.15
C VAL A 28 -11.97 -0.74 15.46
N SER A 29 -12.56 -0.21 14.40
CA SER A 29 -12.00 0.94 13.67
C SER A 29 -11.87 2.17 14.57
N GLN A 30 -12.89 2.47 15.37
CA GLN A 30 -12.86 3.57 16.32
C GLN A 30 -11.79 3.37 17.39
N THR A 31 -11.72 2.18 17.96
CA THR A 31 -10.72 1.83 18.98
C THR A 31 -9.29 1.98 18.44
N ILE A 32 -9.02 1.54 17.20
CA ILE A 32 -7.72 1.70 16.56
C ILE A 32 -7.33 3.18 16.51
N MET A 33 -8.26 4.04 16.09
CA MET A 33 -8.03 5.49 16.00
C MET A 33 -7.85 6.14 17.38
N ASP A 34 -8.64 5.74 18.36
CA ASP A 34 -8.57 6.30 19.73
C ASP A 34 -7.24 5.91 20.41
N VAL A 35 -6.81 4.66 20.28
CA VAL A 35 -5.52 4.19 20.80
C VAL A 35 -4.36 4.92 20.09
N ARG A 36 -4.47 5.13 18.79
CA ARG A 36 -3.44 5.89 18.04
C ARG A 36 -3.31 7.31 18.56
N ARG A 37 -4.40 8.02 18.74
CA ARG A 37 -4.40 9.39 19.29
C ARG A 37 -3.93 9.45 20.74
N GLY A 38 -4.27 8.43 21.51
CA GLY A 38 -3.84 8.32 22.92
C GLY A 38 -2.33 8.20 23.08
N GLY A 39 -1.60 7.74 22.04
CA GLY A 39 -0.17 7.50 22.14
C GLY A 39 0.21 6.35 23.06
N GLN A 40 1.50 6.10 23.21
CA GLN A 40 2.04 5.06 24.11
C GLN A 40 2.96 5.66 25.17
N GLY A 41 3.08 4.98 26.31
CA GLY A 41 3.92 5.40 27.42
C GLY A 41 3.11 5.59 28.71
N ALA A 42 3.83 5.99 29.76
CA ALA A 42 3.21 6.27 31.05
C ALA A 42 2.34 7.54 30.97
N GLU A 43 1.40 7.64 31.90
CA GLU A 43 0.57 8.84 32.04
C GLU A 43 1.45 10.07 32.23
N GLY A 44 1.13 11.15 31.50
CA GLY A 44 1.92 12.38 31.47
C GLY A 44 3.21 12.32 30.63
N ARG A 45 3.55 11.17 30.03
CA ARG A 45 4.73 10.98 29.18
C ARG A 45 4.39 10.18 27.91
N LYS A 46 3.25 10.47 27.32
CA LYS A 46 2.80 9.78 26.11
C LYS A 46 3.57 10.29 24.88
N VAL A 47 4.00 9.36 24.02
CA VAL A 47 4.67 9.63 22.76
C VAL A 47 3.83 9.09 21.60
N PRO A 48 3.91 9.71 20.42
CA PRO A 48 3.22 9.22 19.24
C PRO A 48 3.63 7.79 18.89
N VAL A 49 2.65 6.98 18.50
CA VAL A 49 2.89 5.62 18.00
C VAL A 49 3.16 5.69 16.50
N LEU A 50 4.33 5.21 16.07
CA LEU A 50 4.69 5.20 14.64
C LEU A 50 4.16 3.94 13.93
N PHE A 51 4.20 2.80 14.59
CA PHE A 51 3.77 1.52 14.03
C PHE A 51 2.73 0.82 14.91
N PRO A 52 1.85 0.01 14.31
CA PRO A 52 1.69 -0.28 12.90
C PRO A 52 1.29 0.96 12.09
N LYS A 53 1.62 0.99 10.81
CA LYS A 53 1.08 1.98 9.90
C LYS A 53 -0.42 1.73 9.73
N LEU A 54 -1.22 2.78 9.74
CA LEU A 54 -2.67 2.70 9.63
C LEU A 54 -3.11 3.23 8.26
N VAL A 55 -4.00 2.49 7.59
CA VAL A 55 -4.64 2.90 6.34
C VAL A 55 -6.14 2.73 6.46
N PHE A 56 -6.87 3.83 6.34
CA PHE A 56 -8.32 3.83 6.28
C PHE A 56 -8.78 3.67 4.83
N LEU A 57 -9.57 2.66 4.56
CA LEU A 57 -10.15 2.38 3.25
C LEU A 57 -11.46 3.15 3.10
N PHE A 58 -11.46 4.13 2.22
CA PHE A 58 -12.62 4.96 1.94
C PHE A 58 -13.43 4.38 0.77
N ASP A 59 -14.73 4.19 1.02
CA ASP A 59 -15.73 3.83 0.02
C ASP A 59 -16.80 4.92 0.02
N HIS A 60 -17.04 5.55 -1.13
CA HIS A 60 -17.97 6.65 -1.24
C HIS A 60 -19.40 6.28 -0.79
N ASP A 61 -19.85 5.07 -1.10
CA ASP A 61 -21.21 4.63 -0.79
C ASP A 61 -21.41 4.33 0.70
N LYS A 62 -20.32 4.16 1.45
CA LYS A 62 -20.33 3.97 2.91
C LYS A 62 -20.03 5.26 3.65
N HIS A 63 -19.02 6.01 3.21
CA HIS A 63 -18.38 7.08 3.94
C HIS A 63 -18.55 8.46 3.31
N GLY A 64 -19.15 8.55 2.11
CA GLY A 64 -19.39 9.80 1.40
C GLY A 64 -20.29 10.76 2.14
N LYS A 65 -20.43 11.97 1.62
CA LYS A 65 -21.33 12.97 2.19
C LYS A 65 -22.78 12.48 2.16
N GLY A 66 -23.43 12.45 3.32
CA GLY A 66 -24.81 11.96 3.45
C GLY A 66 -24.93 10.44 3.60
N GLN A 67 -23.83 9.69 3.56
CA GLN A 67 -23.84 8.24 3.74
C GLN A 67 -23.88 7.82 5.22
N PRO A 68 -24.41 6.62 5.52
CA PRO A 68 -24.72 6.21 6.90
C PRO A 68 -23.49 6.01 7.81
N HIS A 69 -22.29 5.91 7.25
CA HIS A 69 -21.05 5.71 8.00
C HIS A 69 -20.05 6.87 7.81
N ARG A 70 -20.54 8.04 7.47
CA ARG A 70 -19.76 9.26 7.34
C ARG A 70 -19.01 9.61 8.64
N ASP A 71 -19.62 9.36 9.78
CA ASP A 71 -19.05 9.54 11.12
C ASP A 71 -17.71 8.81 11.31
N LEU A 72 -17.59 7.61 10.75
CA LEU A 72 -16.37 6.83 10.84
C LEU A 72 -15.22 7.47 10.03
N PHE A 73 -15.53 7.98 8.83
CA PHE A 73 -14.54 8.71 8.03
C PHE A 73 -14.12 10.03 8.69
N GLU A 74 -15.06 10.78 9.27
CA GLU A 74 -14.75 12.01 10.00
C GLU A 74 -13.85 11.74 11.21
N SER A 75 -14.07 10.64 11.90
CA SER A 75 -13.16 10.16 12.96
C SER A 75 -11.75 9.85 12.43
N ALA A 76 -11.65 9.26 11.23
CA ALA A 76 -10.36 8.98 10.59
C ALA A 76 -9.62 10.27 10.20
N VAL A 77 -10.33 11.24 9.61
CA VAL A 77 -9.76 12.56 9.27
C VAL A 77 -9.32 13.30 10.54
N TYR A 78 -10.13 13.26 11.60
CA TYR A 78 -9.75 13.85 12.87
C TYR A 78 -8.51 13.19 13.48
N CYS A 79 -8.45 11.87 13.47
CA CYS A 79 -7.26 11.13 13.93
C CYS A 79 -6.01 11.51 13.12
N GLN A 80 -6.14 11.59 11.79
CA GLN A 80 -5.04 12.00 10.91
C GLN A 80 -4.54 13.42 11.22
N SER A 81 -5.46 14.35 11.51
CA SER A 81 -5.07 15.72 11.85
C SER A 81 -4.27 15.82 13.16
N GLN A 82 -4.43 14.86 14.06
CA GLN A 82 -3.76 14.86 15.36
C GLN A 82 -2.42 14.11 15.36
N CYS A 83 -2.28 13.05 14.57
CA CYS A 83 -1.12 12.17 14.61
C CYS A 83 -0.64 11.66 13.24
N GLN A 84 -1.03 12.33 12.15
CA GLN A 84 -0.64 12.04 10.76
C GLN A 84 -1.12 10.67 10.23
N PHE A 85 -1.90 9.94 10.98
CA PHE A 85 -2.47 8.63 10.60
C PHE A 85 -3.95 8.57 11.01
N PRO A 86 -4.75 7.73 10.31
CA PRO A 86 -4.42 6.82 9.21
C PRO A 86 -4.15 7.55 7.89
N ASP A 87 -3.39 6.92 6.97
CA ASP A 87 -3.44 7.30 5.57
C ASP A 87 -4.85 6.99 5.03
N LEU A 88 -5.36 7.86 4.15
CA LEU A 88 -6.67 7.68 3.53
C LEU A 88 -6.49 7.11 2.13
N LEU A 89 -7.08 5.95 1.86
CA LEU A 89 -7.06 5.30 0.56
C LEU A 89 -8.49 5.21 0.02
N SER A 90 -8.77 5.92 -1.07
CA SER A 90 -10.05 5.79 -1.77
C SER A 90 -10.06 4.52 -2.62
N LEU A 91 -11.12 3.73 -2.47
CA LEU A 91 -11.42 2.55 -3.31
C LEU A 91 -12.51 2.84 -4.34
N THR A 92 -13.05 4.07 -4.32
CA THR A 92 -14.10 4.52 -5.23
C THR A 92 -13.68 5.86 -5.83
N GLY A 93 -13.84 5.98 -7.13
CA GLY A 93 -13.42 7.16 -7.89
C GLY A 93 -13.23 6.80 -9.35
N ASP A 94 -12.60 7.71 -10.10
CA ASP A 94 -12.18 7.43 -11.46
C ASP A 94 -11.14 6.31 -11.45
N SER A 95 -11.34 5.31 -12.27
CA SER A 95 -10.50 4.13 -12.31
C SER A 95 -10.06 3.82 -13.73
N THR A 96 -8.85 3.32 -13.86
CA THR A 96 -8.35 2.69 -15.07
C THR A 96 -8.49 1.18 -14.96
N GLU A 97 -8.48 0.50 -16.09
CA GLU A 97 -8.60 -0.96 -16.12
C GLU A 97 -7.55 -1.63 -15.24
N ASN A 98 -8.01 -2.52 -14.37
CA ASN A 98 -7.21 -3.29 -13.41
C ASN A 98 -6.47 -2.46 -12.35
N ASP A 99 -6.86 -1.21 -12.08
CA ASP A 99 -6.40 -0.53 -10.88
C ASP A 99 -7.16 -0.99 -9.61
N ILE A 100 -6.75 -0.47 -8.45
CA ILE A 100 -7.34 -0.88 -7.16
C ILE A 100 -8.83 -0.56 -7.05
N CYS A 101 -9.29 0.52 -7.67
CA CYS A 101 -10.70 0.93 -7.67
C CYS A 101 -11.52 0.03 -8.58
N ASP A 102 -10.99 -0.31 -9.75
CA ASP A 102 -11.62 -1.24 -10.69
C ASP A 102 -11.71 -2.66 -10.11
N ILE A 103 -10.64 -3.15 -9.49
CA ILE A 103 -10.63 -4.44 -8.78
C ILE A 103 -11.66 -4.45 -7.65
N TYR A 104 -11.73 -3.38 -6.85
CA TYR A 104 -12.72 -3.28 -5.78
C TYR A 104 -14.14 -3.27 -6.32
N LYS A 105 -14.40 -2.50 -7.38
CA LYS A 105 -15.72 -2.40 -8.01
C LYS A 105 -16.18 -3.72 -8.62
N ARG A 106 -15.30 -4.44 -9.31
CA ARG A 106 -15.66 -5.70 -10.02
C ARG A 106 -15.71 -6.91 -9.10
N TYR A 107 -14.80 -6.99 -8.14
CA TYR A 107 -14.63 -8.21 -7.33
C TYR A 107 -14.96 -8.03 -5.85
N GLY A 108 -15.23 -6.80 -5.39
CA GLY A 108 -15.47 -6.51 -3.98
C GLY A 108 -14.23 -6.70 -3.08
N VAL A 109 -13.05 -6.81 -3.68
CA VAL A 109 -11.79 -7.09 -2.99
C VAL A 109 -10.96 -5.83 -2.88
N ALA A 110 -10.62 -5.45 -1.65
CA ALA A 110 -9.74 -4.33 -1.39
C ALA A 110 -8.28 -4.78 -1.36
N THR A 111 -7.47 -4.23 -2.25
CA THR A 111 -6.02 -4.44 -2.24
C THR A 111 -5.37 -3.50 -1.22
N SER A 112 -4.73 -4.08 -0.20
CA SER A 112 -4.01 -3.31 0.82
C SER A 112 -2.67 -2.80 0.28
N PRO A 113 -2.29 -1.54 0.54
CA PRO A 113 -0.95 -1.08 0.24
C PRO A 113 0.08 -1.79 1.13
N MET A 114 1.28 -2.02 0.59
CA MET A 114 2.41 -2.58 1.31
C MET A 114 3.38 -1.49 1.74
N GLY A 115 3.90 -1.60 2.96
CA GLY A 115 4.85 -0.65 3.50
C GLY A 115 4.31 0.79 3.46
N CYS A 116 5.00 1.69 2.78
CA CYS A 116 4.64 3.10 2.79
C CYS A 116 3.47 3.45 1.88
N ARG A 117 3.39 2.99 0.64
CA ARG A 117 2.30 3.23 -0.33
C ARG A 117 2.50 2.41 -1.60
N SER A 118 3.12 1.27 -1.49
CA SER A 118 3.33 0.40 -2.63
C SER A 118 2.08 -0.44 -2.87
N TYR A 119 1.55 -0.37 -4.07
CA TYR A 119 0.41 -1.19 -4.47
C TYR A 119 0.90 -2.37 -5.29
N LEU A 120 0.32 -3.54 -5.03
CA LEU A 120 0.58 -4.70 -5.85
C LEU A 120 -0.19 -4.57 -7.16
N THR A 121 0.51 -4.78 -8.27
CA THR A 121 -0.15 -4.93 -9.57
C THR A 121 -1.15 -6.07 -9.50
N PRO A 122 -2.37 -5.92 -10.01
CA PRO A 122 -3.34 -7.02 -10.08
C PRO A 122 -2.73 -8.25 -10.73
N TYR A 123 -3.03 -9.41 -10.17
CA TYR A 123 -2.62 -10.70 -10.71
C TYR A 123 -3.74 -11.70 -10.46
N PHE A 124 -4.09 -12.47 -11.46
CA PHE A 124 -5.26 -13.35 -11.46
C PHE A 124 -4.81 -14.81 -11.40
N GLU A 125 -5.64 -15.65 -10.80
CA GLU A 125 -5.33 -17.07 -10.56
C GLU A 125 -4.97 -17.84 -11.84
N ARG A 126 -5.68 -17.54 -12.96
CA ARG A 126 -5.51 -18.23 -14.23
C ARG A 126 -4.88 -17.39 -15.33
N GLY A 127 -5.24 -16.12 -15.40
CA GLY A 127 -4.82 -15.24 -16.51
C GLY A 127 -3.54 -14.44 -16.24
N GLY A 128 -2.99 -14.46 -15.03
CA GLY A 128 -1.80 -13.69 -14.71
C GLY A 128 -2.09 -12.19 -14.58
N PHE A 129 -1.46 -11.35 -15.40
CA PHE A 129 -1.68 -9.88 -15.33
C PHE A 129 -3.03 -9.42 -15.90
N HIS A 130 -3.72 -10.26 -16.66
CA HIS A 130 -5.05 -10.02 -17.18
C HIS A 130 -5.94 -11.19 -16.81
N PRO A 131 -7.22 -10.96 -16.47
CA PRO A 131 -8.12 -12.06 -16.16
C PRO A 131 -8.33 -12.95 -17.41
N ALA A 132 -8.32 -14.27 -17.23
CA ALA A 132 -8.57 -15.23 -18.30
C ALA A 132 -10.04 -15.15 -18.80
N ASP A 133 -10.96 -14.87 -17.88
CA ASP A 133 -12.39 -14.67 -18.11
C ASP A 133 -13.01 -13.90 -16.93
N GLU A 134 -14.33 -13.65 -16.98
CA GLU A 134 -15.09 -12.92 -15.96
C GLU A 134 -15.15 -13.61 -14.58
N HIS A 135 -14.83 -14.90 -14.52
CA HIS A 135 -14.81 -15.70 -13.29
C HIS A 135 -13.41 -15.86 -12.70
N ASP A 136 -12.39 -15.31 -13.35
CA ASP A 136 -11.02 -15.35 -12.84
C ASP A 136 -10.86 -14.39 -11.65
N LYS A 137 -10.18 -14.86 -10.60
CA LYS A 137 -10.13 -14.15 -9.33
C LYS A 137 -8.79 -13.45 -9.13
N PRO A 138 -8.80 -12.20 -8.62
CA PRO A 138 -7.56 -11.51 -8.27
C PRO A 138 -6.91 -12.14 -7.04
N ILE A 139 -5.61 -12.38 -7.11
CA ILE A 139 -4.78 -12.82 -5.98
C ILE A 139 -4.33 -11.60 -5.20
N THR A 140 -4.76 -11.48 -3.95
CA THR A 140 -4.42 -10.35 -3.06
C THR A 140 -3.59 -10.76 -1.85
N VAL A 141 -3.35 -12.06 -1.66
CA VAL A 141 -2.63 -12.64 -0.53
C VAL A 141 -1.39 -13.39 -1.02
N GLY A 142 -0.36 -13.49 -0.19
CA GLY A 142 0.86 -14.22 -0.51
C GLY A 142 1.75 -13.57 -1.57
N ARG A 143 1.59 -12.27 -1.80
CA ARG A 143 2.37 -11.49 -2.77
C ARG A 143 3.27 -10.47 -2.07
N GLY A 144 4.36 -10.10 -2.71
CA GLY A 144 5.30 -9.15 -2.16
C GLY A 144 6.05 -8.37 -3.22
N ASN A 145 6.72 -7.29 -2.80
CA ASN A 145 7.63 -6.54 -3.63
C ASN A 145 8.99 -7.22 -3.68
N CYS A 146 9.54 -7.40 -4.88
CA CYS A 146 10.89 -7.95 -5.07
C CYS A 146 11.99 -6.89 -5.17
N GLY A 147 11.65 -5.61 -5.13
CA GLY A 147 12.63 -4.53 -5.13
C GLY A 147 12.00 -3.17 -5.38
N VAL A 148 12.76 -2.13 -5.06
CA VAL A 148 12.41 -0.74 -5.29
C VAL A 148 13.61 -0.01 -5.89
N ILE A 149 13.36 0.88 -6.85
CA ILE A 149 14.37 1.78 -7.43
C ILE A 149 13.83 3.20 -7.30
N SER A 150 14.64 4.08 -6.72
CA SER A 150 14.31 5.50 -6.60
C SER A 150 15.03 6.30 -7.66
N LEU A 151 14.31 7.15 -8.38
CA LEU A 151 14.87 8.11 -9.33
C LEU A 151 14.96 9.49 -8.70
N ASN A 152 16.15 10.10 -8.75
CA ASN A 152 16.34 11.48 -8.32
C ASN A 152 16.04 12.43 -9.49
N LEU A 153 14.76 12.81 -9.65
CA LEU A 153 14.32 13.69 -10.73
C LEU A 153 15.04 15.05 -10.78
N PRO A 154 15.26 15.76 -9.66
CA PRO A 154 16.06 16.98 -9.67
C PRO A 154 17.47 16.80 -10.25
N LEU A 155 18.15 15.71 -9.90
CA LEU A 155 19.48 15.41 -10.44
C LEU A 155 19.42 15.09 -11.96
N ILE A 156 18.41 14.35 -12.41
CA ILE A 156 18.23 14.06 -13.84
C ILE A 156 17.99 15.36 -14.62
N TYR A 157 17.17 16.26 -14.08
CA TYR A 157 16.92 17.56 -14.70
C TYR A 157 18.20 18.43 -14.78
N GLN A 158 18.98 18.49 -13.71
CA GLN A 158 20.26 19.22 -13.72
C GLN A 158 21.22 18.63 -14.76
N ARG A 159 21.32 17.30 -14.83
CA ARG A 159 22.13 16.60 -15.85
C ARG A 159 21.69 16.94 -17.26
N ALA A 160 20.39 16.88 -17.54
CA ALA A 160 19.86 17.26 -18.84
C ALA A 160 20.29 18.67 -19.24
N LYS A 161 20.21 19.63 -18.30
CA LYS A 161 20.69 21.01 -18.55
C LYS A 161 22.18 21.10 -18.82
N VAL A 162 23.02 20.42 -18.05
CA VAL A 162 24.47 20.45 -18.21
C VAL A 162 24.91 19.80 -19.52
N ASP A 163 24.27 18.67 -19.87
CA ASP A 163 24.61 17.90 -21.05
C ASP A 163 23.92 18.46 -22.34
N GLY A 164 23.08 19.50 -22.22
CA GLY A 164 22.30 20.04 -23.35
C GLY A 164 21.29 19.06 -23.94
N LYS A 165 20.79 18.10 -23.13
CA LYS A 165 19.85 17.07 -23.55
C LYS A 165 18.42 17.42 -23.14
N ASP A 166 17.44 16.86 -23.85
CA ASP A 166 16.06 16.92 -23.40
C ASP A 166 15.85 16.12 -22.11
N PHE A 167 15.09 16.70 -21.18
CA PHE A 167 14.83 16.07 -19.89
C PHE A 167 14.04 14.78 -20.03
N TYR A 168 13.03 14.75 -20.89
CA TYR A 168 12.17 13.59 -21.07
C TYR A 168 12.90 12.43 -21.75
N GLU A 169 13.76 12.71 -22.72
CA GLU A 169 14.61 11.68 -23.34
C GLU A 169 15.57 11.06 -22.30
N LEU A 170 16.16 11.90 -21.45
CA LEU A 170 17.06 11.41 -20.39
C LEU A 170 16.30 10.63 -19.32
N LEU A 171 15.10 11.07 -18.95
CA LEU A 171 14.23 10.37 -18.01
C LEU A 171 13.82 9.01 -18.56
N ASP A 172 13.40 8.93 -19.83
CA ASP A 172 13.03 7.66 -20.47
C ASP A 172 14.19 6.68 -20.52
N HIS A 173 15.40 7.16 -20.78
CA HIS A 173 16.62 6.35 -20.69
C HIS A 173 16.79 5.73 -19.28
N TYR A 174 16.65 6.52 -18.21
CA TYR A 174 16.75 6.01 -16.85
C TYR A 174 15.60 5.07 -16.47
N LEU A 175 14.38 5.33 -16.92
CA LEU A 175 13.24 4.44 -16.74
C LEU A 175 13.48 3.08 -17.41
N THR A 176 14.02 3.08 -18.62
CA THR A 176 14.41 1.86 -19.33
C THR A 176 15.49 1.07 -18.57
N MET A 177 16.48 1.76 -17.99
CA MET A 177 17.49 1.11 -17.14
C MET A 177 16.85 0.48 -15.89
N CYS A 178 15.93 1.19 -15.23
CA CYS A 178 15.20 0.67 -14.06
C CYS A 178 14.37 -0.55 -14.41
N PHE A 179 13.65 -0.51 -15.53
CA PHE A 179 12.88 -1.65 -16.03
C PHE A 179 13.75 -2.88 -16.27
N ASN A 180 14.86 -2.69 -16.97
CA ASN A 180 15.82 -3.77 -17.25
C ASN A 180 16.41 -4.36 -15.95
N LEU A 181 16.69 -3.51 -14.95
CA LEU A 181 17.17 -3.98 -13.65
C LEU A 181 16.11 -4.80 -12.93
N HIS A 182 14.85 -4.38 -12.94
CA HIS A 182 13.73 -5.15 -12.36
C HIS A 182 13.54 -6.50 -13.08
N LEU A 183 13.64 -6.55 -14.41
CA LEU A 183 13.57 -7.80 -15.14
C LEU A 183 14.69 -8.77 -14.73
N ARG A 184 15.93 -8.28 -14.60
CA ARG A 184 17.08 -9.07 -14.15
C ARG A 184 16.87 -9.60 -12.72
N THR A 185 16.41 -8.73 -11.81
CA THR A 185 16.10 -9.12 -10.42
C THR A 185 15.01 -10.18 -10.39
N ARG A 186 13.93 -10.00 -11.15
CA ARG A 186 12.86 -10.99 -11.27
C ARG A 186 13.38 -12.33 -11.77
N THR A 187 14.15 -12.33 -12.85
CA THR A 187 14.74 -13.56 -13.42
C THR A 187 15.61 -14.29 -12.39
N PHE A 188 16.43 -13.53 -11.65
CA PHE A 188 17.26 -14.09 -10.59
C PHE A 188 16.42 -14.71 -9.47
N LEU A 189 15.37 -14.02 -9.00
CA LEU A 189 14.50 -14.51 -7.93
C LEU A 189 13.68 -15.72 -8.37
N CYS A 190 13.15 -15.73 -9.59
CA CYS A 190 12.41 -16.87 -10.14
C CYS A 190 13.27 -18.15 -10.26
N GLY A 191 14.59 -18.00 -10.35
CA GLY A 191 15.53 -19.13 -10.33
C GLY A 191 15.87 -19.67 -8.93
N LYS A 192 15.33 -19.08 -7.85
CA LYS A 192 15.58 -19.54 -6.48
C LYS A 192 14.54 -20.56 -6.04
N SER A 193 14.98 -21.56 -5.30
CA SER A 193 14.07 -22.51 -4.66
C SER A 193 13.30 -21.84 -3.53
N ALA A 194 12.02 -22.21 -3.35
CA ALA A 194 11.20 -21.78 -2.21
C ALA A 194 11.88 -22.13 -0.86
N SER A 195 12.63 -23.21 -0.80
CA SER A 195 13.38 -23.62 0.39
C SER A 195 14.45 -22.62 0.85
N THR A 196 14.83 -21.63 0.02
CA THR A 196 15.73 -20.55 0.45
C THR A 196 15.05 -19.51 1.32
N HIS A 197 13.71 -19.50 1.35
CA HIS A 197 12.89 -18.57 2.15
C HIS A 197 11.66 -19.30 2.72
N PRO A 198 11.86 -20.28 3.61
CA PRO A 198 10.77 -21.14 4.09
C PRO A 198 9.63 -20.34 4.75
N LEU A 199 9.93 -19.31 5.54
CA LEU A 199 8.93 -18.48 6.19
C LEU A 199 7.98 -17.74 5.22
N ALA A 200 8.38 -17.56 3.97
CA ALA A 200 7.54 -16.89 2.96
C ALA A 200 6.71 -17.89 2.13
N TYR A 201 7.08 -19.15 2.11
CA TYR A 201 6.54 -20.16 1.20
C TYR A 201 5.99 -21.42 1.88
N GLU A 202 6.23 -21.60 3.17
CA GLU A 202 5.56 -22.63 3.96
C GLU A 202 4.19 -22.12 4.41
N GLN A 203 3.17 -22.48 3.66
CA GLN A 203 1.75 -22.35 4.05
C GLN A 203 1.09 -23.72 3.95
#